data_2b699088f756eaed47a5bfe0a69d7ddb
#
_entry.id   2b699088f756eaed47a5bfe0a69d7ddb
#
_cell.length_a   1.000
_cell.length_b   1.000
_cell.length_c   1.000
_cell.angle_alpha   90.00
_cell.angle_beta   90.00
_cell.angle_gamma   90.00
#
_symmetry.space_group_name_H-M   'P 1'
#
loop_
_entity.id
_entity.type
_entity.pdbx_description
1 polymer ?
#
loop_
_entity_poly.entity_id
_entity_poly.type
_entity_poly.pdbx_seq_one_letter_code
_entity_poly.pdbx_strand_id
1 'polypeptide(L)'
;MKRINAAVLCVMLFLLPLLCGCGIDADAAEMPRPEPNAAGSEEEAPADSTVLFPNGVTAEPDAESLDLTGLKTRDAEEALEALVLLPKLKKVNLGSKEDGLSPKAALRFRDAYPDIDFSYHCRLLGKDSVLDETVLDLSDVAPVRIRIALSTIACLRDLKEIRLGSDEREDHPTWEDILALRSAAPNATIDYRFSLCGVPLTLEDEEIDLNYLAVPDRGEEVLAAAKCMPNLKTLMMDSCGIRNEDMEVIRDALPDTEVVWRISFGLKYSVRTNVERILASSPSIGGTVTNSDLEVLKYCTKVKYLDIGHNECITDLSVVNYMPDLEVLIIAMNPLGDLSPLANCKHLEYLELFYSNTSDLSPLSGLETLKHLNVGHCPYLTDISPIYDLDLDRFYLGISNFCPVPPEQIAHYRELHPDCEVDDTAWESSEAGWRRAACLEGEALEWYMQQPYYREDRRNYAPRYALLRDQMEYDTLNYSVRWNDPDYRPVVSNGIYY
;
A
#
# COMPACT_ATOMS: atom_id res chain seq x y z
N MET A 1 -18.19 47.25 8.18
CA MET A 1 -17.86 47.52 9.59
C MET A 1 -18.02 46.27 10.42
N LYS A 2 -17.03 46.01 11.22
CA LYS A 2 -16.76 44.96 12.22
C LYS A 2 -15.98 43.74 11.73
N ARG A 3 -14.69 43.86 11.97
CA ARG A 3 -13.68 42.83 12.10
C ARG A 3 -14.07 41.86 13.22
N ILE A 4 -14.00 40.58 13.00
CA ILE A 4 -13.86 39.57 14.07
C ILE A 4 -12.67 38.69 13.70
N ASN A 5 -11.69 38.80 14.49
CA ASN A 5 -10.45 38.14 14.79
C ASN A 5 -10.22 36.70 14.29
N ALA A 6 -9.12 36.63 13.60
CA ALA A 6 -8.24 35.47 13.53
C ALA A 6 -7.64 35.16 14.91
N ALA A 7 -8.14 34.17 15.61
CA ALA A 7 -7.53 33.65 16.85
C ALA A 7 -8.13 32.28 17.24
N VAL A 8 -8.10 31.31 16.36
CA VAL A 8 -8.19 29.88 16.72
C VAL A 8 -7.46 29.07 15.62
N LEU A 9 -6.17 29.25 15.53
CA LEU A 9 -5.31 28.38 14.72
C LEU A 9 -3.89 28.38 15.31
N CYS A 10 -3.77 27.94 16.54
CA CYS A 10 -2.45 27.73 17.16
C CYS A 10 -2.54 26.94 18.47
N VAL A 11 -3.18 25.78 18.47
CA VAL A 11 -3.05 24.81 19.60
C VAL A 11 -3.14 23.36 19.06
N MET A 12 -2.38 23.02 18.00
CA MET A 12 -2.12 21.62 17.65
C MET A 12 -0.73 21.45 17.06
N LEU A 13 0.28 22.04 17.68
CA LEU A 13 1.68 21.88 17.24
C LEU A 13 2.66 21.85 18.42
N PHE A 14 2.27 21.24 19.56
CA PHE A 14 3.20 21.02 20.67
C PHE A 14 2.83 19.78 21.49
N LEU A 15 2.83 18.59 20.85
CA LEU A 15 2.91 17.32 21.57
C LEU A 15 3.58 16.24 20.71
N LEU A 16 4.72 16.56 20.17
CA LEU A 16 5.75 15.61 19.74
C LEU A 16 7.07 16.37 19.90
N PRO A 17 7.88 16.08 20.91
CA PRO A 17 8.87 15.04 20.82
C PRO A 17 9.24 14.47 22.21
N LEU A 18 8.82 13.29 22.52
CA LEU A 18 9.37 12.55 23.67
C LEU A 18 9.37 11.02 23.45
N LEU A 19 9.28 10.59 22.19
CA LEU A 19 9.46 9.16 21.82
C LEU A 19 10.44 9.00 20.64
N CYS A 20 11.36 9.93 20.43
CA CYS A 20 12.50 9.77 19.55
C CYS A 20 13.77 9.81 20.38
N GLY A 21 14.17 8.66 20.88
CA GLY A 21 15.38 8.53 21.66
C GLY A 21 15.83 7.09 21.88
N CYS A 22 15.47 6.19 20.98
CA CYS A 22 16.19 4.95 20.76
C CYS A 22 16.31 4.78 19.24
N GLY A 23 17.18 5.56 18.63
CA GLY A 23 17.82 5.19 17.38
C GLY A 23 18.51 3.87 17.68
N ILE A 24 18.00 2.80 17.09
CA ILE A 24 18.80 1.61 16.88
C ILE A 24 19.71 2.03 15.74
N ASP A 25 20.90 2.55 16.10
CA ASP A 25 22.02 2.60 15.19
C ASP A 25 22.24 1.16 14.73
N ALA A 26 21.97 0.90 13.47
CA ALA A 26 22.37 -0.30 12.75
C ALA A 26 23.86 -0.25 12.42
N ASP A 27 24.66 0.07 13.44
CA ASP A 27 26.08 -0.22 13.54
C ASP A 27 26.25 -0.99 14.85
N ALA A 28 25.85 -2.27 14.80
CA ALA A 28 26.48 -3.26 15.64
C ALA A 28 27.93 -3.36 15.14
N ALA A 29 28.74 -2.40 15.59
CA ALA A 29 30.17 -2.62 15.60
C ALA A 29 30.36 -3.94 16.36
N GLU A 30 30.73 -5.00 15.63
CA GLU A 30 31.33 -6.18 16.21
C GLU A 30 32.39 -5.69 17.19
N MET A 31 32.08 -5.79 18.48
CA MET A 31 33.11 -5.65 19.47
C MET A 31 34.12 -6.77 19.22
N PRO A 32 35.40 -6.44 19.02
CA PRO A 32 36.39 -7.46 18.79
C PRO A 32 36.37 -8.41 20.00
N ARG A 33 36.15 -9.71 19.73
CA ARG A 33 36.48 -10.76 20.68
C ARG A 33 37.92 -10.48 21.15
N PRO A 34 38.21 -10.51 22.44
CA PRO A 34 39.61 -10.59 22.86
C PRO A 34 40.19 -11.85 22.20
N GLU A 35 41.13 -11.65 21.25
CA GLU A 35 41.86 -12.77 20.69
C GLU A 35 42.59 -13.51 21.81
N PRO A 36 42.53 -14.83 21.87
CA PRO A 36 43.41 -15.57 22.74
C PRO A 36 44.84 -15.34 22.27
N ASN A 37 45.64 -14.71 23.10
CA ASN A 37 47.05 -14.53 22.87
C ASN A 37 47.70 -15.86 22.44
N ALA A 38 48.04 -15.98 21.19
CA ALA A 38 48.79 -17.12 20.69
C ALA A 38 50.24 -17.00 21.11
N ALA A 39 50.70 -18.05 21.75
CA ALA A 39 52.10 -18.43 21.97
C ALA A 39 52.92 -17.61 22.99
N GLY A 40 53.06 -18.21 24.13
CA GLY A 40 54.10 -17.91 25.07
C GLY A 40 54.02 -18.74 26.30
N SER A 41 54.76 -19.86 26.34
CA SER A 41 55.15 -20.63 27.55
C SER A 41 54.03 -21.21 28.42
N GLU A 42 53.98 -22.52 28.48
CA GLU A 42 53.40 -23.27 29.62
C GLU A 42 54.09 -22.78 30.91
N GLU A 43 53.59 -21.69 31.47
CA GLU A 43 53.68 -21.45 32.89
C GLU A 43 52.47 -22.10 33.50
N GLU A 44 52.67 -23.21 34.22
CA GLU A 44 51.70 -23.76 35.17
C GLU A 44 51.20 -22.60 36.04
N ALA A 45 49.96 -22.18 35.83
CA ALA A 45 49.29 -21.23 36.69
C ALA A 45 49.28 -21.81 38.13
N PRO A 46 49.51 -20.98 39.15
CA PRO A 46 49.54 -21.46 40.56
C PRO A 46 48.19 -22.09 40.89
N ALA A 47 48.24 -23.28 41.40
CA ALA A 47 47.11 -24.17 41.75
C ALA A 47 46.23 -23.64 42.90
N ASP A 48 45.93 -22.32 42.98
CA ASP A 48 45.09 -21.77 44.06
C ASP A 48 44.52 -20.37 43.68
N SER A 49 43.99 -20.20 42.49
CA SER A 49 43.34 -18.95 42.11
C SER A 49 41.83 -19.15 41.80
N THR A 50 41.05 -19.28 42.88
CA THR A 50 39.60 -19.20 42.79
C THR A 50 39.16 -17.82 42.26
N VAL A 51 38.24 -17.78 41.29
CA VAL A 51 37.59 -16.55 40.79
C VAL A 51 36.54 -16.11 41.77
N LEU A 52 36.66 -14.89 42.29
CA LEU A 52 35.67 -14.30 43.22
C LEU A 52 34.69 -13.41 42.45
N PHE A 53 33.40 -13.63 42.63
CA PHE A 53 32.33 -12.83 42.05
C PHE A 53 31.82 -11.76 43.03
N PRO A 54 31.21 -10.65 42.53
CA PRO A 54 30.76 -9.54 43.37
C PRO A 54 29.70 -9.91 44.42
N ASN A 55 28.95 -10.99 44.22
CA ASN A 55 27.99 -11.51 45.20
C ASN A 55 28.65 -12.42 46.28
N GLY A 56 29.98 -12.52 46.28
CA GLY A 56 30.74 -13.32 47.23
C GLY A 56 30.86 -14.81 46.88
N VAL A 57 30.38 -15.23 45.73
CA VAL A 57 30.56 -16.59 45.22
C VAL A 57 31.99 -16.74 44.67
N THR A 58 32.59 -17.90 44.90
CA THR A 58 33.90 -18.29 44.40
C THR A 58 33.79 -19.51 43.49
N ALA A 59 34.57 -19.55 42.41
CA ALA A 59 34.61 -20.67 41.48
C ALA A 59 36.06 -21.06 41.14
N GLU A 60 36.32 -22.34 40.98
CA GLU A 60 37.59 -22.85 40.48
C GLU A 60 37.68 -22.61 38.97
N PRO A 61 38.87 -22.39 38.38
CA PRO A 61 39.05 -22.10 36.98
C PRO A 61 38.52 -23.20 36.03
N ASP A 62 38.34 -24.42 36.52
CA ASP A 62 37.83 -25.53 35.74
C ASP A 62 36.35 -25.86 36.05
N ALA A 63 35.64 -24.97 36.71
CA ALA A 63 34.21 -25.13 37.01
C ALA A 63 33.39 -25.25 35.73
N GLU A 64 32.54 -26.25 35.66
CA GLU A 64 31.56 -26.44 34.57
C GLU A 64 30.19 -25.82 34.85
N SER A 65 29.91 -25.48 36.10
CA SER A 65 28.65 -24.85 36.53
C SER A 65 28.90 -23.82 37.62
N LEU A 66 28.09 -22.76 37.66
CA LEU A 66 28.21 -21.65 38.58
C LEU A 66 26.82 -21.20 39.06
N ASP A 67 26.69 -20.89 40.33
CA ASP A 67 25.49 -20.29 40.90
C ASP A 67 25.77 -18.85 41.37
N LEU A 68 25.22 -17.88 40.61
CA LEU A 68 25.32 -16.44 40.88
C LEU A 68 24.03 -15.87 41.49
N THR A 69 23.19 -16.71 42.09
CA THR A 69 22.00 -16.25 42.85
C THR A 69 22.38 -15.14 43.84
N GLY A 70 21.60 -14.06 43.84
CA GLY A 70 21.86 -12.89 44.67
C GLY A 70 22.76 -11.81 44.02
N LEU A 71 23.27 -12.04 42.83
CA LEU A 71 23.97 -11.00 42.04
C LEU A 71 23.03 -9.79 41.81
N LYS A 72 23.56 -8.59 42.03
CA LYS A 72 22.78 -7.37 41.84
C LYS A 72 23.03 -6.76 40.45
N THR A 73 22.01 -6.10 39.91
CA THR A 73 22.10 -5.46 38.57
C THR A 73 23.31 -4.52 38.44
N ARG A 74 23.69 -3.80 39.51
CA ARG A 74 24.83 -2.88 39.50
C ARG A 74 26.19 -3.59 39.36
N ASP A 75 26.24 -4.84 39.77
CA ASP A 75 27.46 -5.68 39.87
C ASP A 75 27.56 -6.63 38.65
N ALA A 76 26.60 -6.54 37.71
CA ALA A 76 26.48 -7.45 36.56
C ALA A 76 27.65 -7.34 35.58
N GLU A 77 28.21 -6.14 35.39
CA GLU A 77 29.35 -5.91 34.47
C GLU A 77 30.61 -6.59 34.98
N GLU A 78 30.93 -6.38 36.26
CA GLU A 78 32.07 -7.01 36.92
C GLU A 78 31.96 -8.54 36.91
N ALA A 79 30.75 -9.05 37.12
CA ALA A 79 30.50 -10.50 37.04
C ALA A 79 30.65 -11.05 35.62
N LEU A 80 30.23 -10.29 34.57
CA LEU A 80 30.43 -10.65 33.17
C LEU A 80 31.92 -10.75 32.82
N GLU A 81 32.72 -9.77 33.24
CA GLU A 81 34.17 -9.78 33.01
C GLU A 81 34.84 -10.96 33.71
N ALA A 82 34.40 -11.32 34.91
CA ALA A 82 34.95 -12.44 35.67
C ALA A 82 34.70 -13.81 35.01
N LEU A 83 33.63 -13.98 34.22
CA LEU A 83 33.31 -15.24 33.53
C LEU A 83 34.38 -15.65 32.51
N VAL A 84 35.16 -14.70 31.94
CA VAL A 84 36.26 -14.99 31.01
C VAL A 84 37.32 -15.92 31.67
N LEU A 85 37.43 -15.86 32.98
CA LEU A 85 38.40 -16.67 33.76
C LEU A 85 37.93 -18.14 33.94
N LEU A 86 36.74 -18.49 33.48
CA LEU A 86 36.15 -19.83 33.64
C LEU A 86 35.91 -20.50 32.24
N PRO A 87 36.96 -20.90 31.52
CA PRO A 87 36.84 -21.36 30.14
C PRO A 87 36.09 -22.69 29.94
N LYS A 88 35.84 -23.47 31.04
CA LYS A 88 35.10 -24.73 31.00
C LYS A 88 33.63 -24.58 31.37
N LEU A 89 33.18 -23.35 31.66
CA LEU A 89 31.84 -23.08 32.15
C LEU A 89 30.79 -23.39 31.11
N LYS A 90 29.78 -24.16 31.46
CA LYS A 90 28.66 -24.56 30.57
C LYS A 90 27.31 -24.11 31.08
N LYS A 91 27.16 -23.93 32.40
CA LYS A 91 25.88 -23.59 33.03
C LYS A 91 26.07 -22.54 34.11
N VAL A 92 25.19 -21.53 34.11
CA VAL A 92 25.16 -20.48 35.12
C VAL A 92 23.73 -20.24 35.58
N ASN A 93 23.51 -20.35 36.87
CA ASN A 93 22.27 -19.93 37.51
C ASN A 93 22.41 -18.46 37.93
N LEU A 94 21.61 -17.58 37.30
CA LEU A 94 21.59 -16.16 37.63
C LEU A 94 20.58 -15.79 38.71
N GLY A 95 19.83 -16.78 39.22
CA GLY A 95 18.79 -16.56 40.21
C GLY A 95 17.54 -15.93 39.61
N SER A 96 17.04 -14.90 40.28
CA SER A 96 15.77 -14.26 39.89
C SER A 96 15.82 -12.73 40.00
N LYS A 97 14.79 -12.07 39.45
CA LYS A 97 14.57 -10.63 39.63
C LYS A 97 14.43 -10.25 41.11
N GLU A 98 13.81 -11.11 41.88
CA GLU A 98 13.61 -10.95 43.33
C GLU A 98 14.94 -10.98 44.07
N ASP A 99 15.93 -11.70 43.58
CA ASP A 99 17.29 -11.76 44.13
C ASP A 99 18.10 -10.50 43.79
N GLY A 100 17.64 -9.67 42.88
CA GLY A 100 18.19 -8.32 42.59
C GLY A 100 18.85 -8.13 41.25
N LEU A 101 18.88 -9.14 40.37
CA LEU A 101 19.32 -9.00 38.99
C LEU A 101 18.12 -8.68 38.10
N SER A 102 18.21 -7.61 37.32
CA SER A 102 17.14 -7.27 36.39
C SER A 102 17.13 -8.17 35.14
N PRO A 103 15.97 -8.42 34.50
CA PRO A 103 15.88 -9.21 33.26
C PRO A 103 16.80 -8.69 32.14
N LYS A 104 16.94 -7.37 32.02
CA LYS A 104 17.85 -6.74 31.05
C LYS A 104 19.32 -7.06 31.35
N ALA A 105 19.69 -7.09 32.61
CA ALA A 105 21.05 -7.48 33.00
C ALA A 105 21.29 -8.97 32.77
N ALA A 106 20.34 -9.83 33.11
CA ALA A 106 20.41 -11.26 32.83
C ALA A 106 20.55 -11.58 31.35
N LEU A 107 19.84 -10.85 30.50
CA LEU A 107 19.94 -10.98 29.03
C LEU A 107 21.35 -10.68 28.52
N ARG A 108 22.07 -9.70 29.11
CA ARG A 108 23.45 -9.38 28.74
C ARG A 108 24.43 -10.54 28.96
N PHE A 109 24.21 -11.36 29.96
CA PHE A 109 25.00 -12.59 30.18
C PHE A 109 24.83 -13.55 29.02
N ARG A 110 23.58 -13.79 28.59
CA ARG A 110 23.25 -14.66 27.47
C ARG A 110 23.83 -14.12 26.15
N ASP A 111 23.76 -12.81 25.95
CA ASP A 111 24.29 -12.17 24.74
C ASP A 111 25.83 -12.24 24.66
N ALA A 112 26.51 -12.06 25.80
CA ALA A 112 27.96 -12.08 25.87
C ALA A 112 28.56 -13.50 25.74
N TYR A 113 27.84 -14.52 26.22
CA TYR A 113 28.31 -15.90 26.25
C TYR A 113 27.22 -16.85 25.71
N PRO A 114 26.98 -16.88 24.38
CA PRO A 114 25.89 -17.67 23.80
C PRO A 114 26.05 -19.19 23.92
N ASP A 115 27.28 -19.66 24.22
CA ASP A 115 27.59 -21.07 24.38
C ASP A 115 27.37 -21.57 25.85
N ILE A 116 27.01 -20.68 26.77
CA ILE A 116 26.73 -20.98 28.16
C ILE A 116 25.21 -21.01 28.36
N ASP A 117 24.72 -22.05 29.02
CA ASP A 117 23.33 -22.20 29.41
C ASP A 117 23.04 -21.37 30.67
N PHE A 118 22.34 -20.24 30.50
CA PHE A 118 21.96 -19.35 31.60
C PHE A 118 20.53 -19.59 32.04
N SER A 119 20.34 -20.03 33.28
CA SER A 119 19.02 -20.07 33.91
C SER A 119 18.75 -18.77 34.67
N TYR A 120 17.60 -18.18 34.41
CA TYR A 120 17.12 -16.97 35.08
C TYR A 120 15.62 -17.00 35.21
N HIS A 121 15.09 -16.70 36.37
CA HIS A 121 13.67 -16.66 36.65
C HIS A 121 13.21 -15.24 36.92
N CYS A 122 12.06 -14.86 36.35
CA CYS A 122 11.40 -13.62 36.70
C CYS A 122 9.93 -13.88 37.00
N ARG A 123 9.40 -13.18 37.99
CA ARG A 123 7.97 -13.22 38.26
C ARG A 123 7.27 -12.21 37.36
N LEU A 124 6.78 -12.70 36.22
CA LEU A 124 6.07 -11.86 35.27
C LEU A 124 4.56 -11.99 35.52
N LEU A 125 3.91 -10.88 35.92
CA LEU A 125 2.46 -10.81 36.14
C LEU A 125 1.91 -11.85 37.14
N GLY A 126 2.75 -12.33 38.07
CA GLY A 126 2.39 -13.29 39.09
C GLY A 126 2.65 -14.74 38.72
N LYS A 127 3.11 -15.02 37.51
CA LYS A 127 3.57 -16.34 37.04
C LYS A 127 5.10 -16.36 36.99
N ASP A 128 5.68 -17.52 37.25
CA ASP A 128 7.11 -17.71 37.05
C ASP A 128 7.39 -17.85 35.57
N SER A 129 8.35 -17.10 35.07
CA SER A 129 8.78 -17.07 33.66
C SER A 129 10.30 -17.14 33.59
N VAL A 130 10.81 -17.65 32.48
CA VAL A 130 12.23 -17.78 32.16
C VAL A 130 12.61 -16.90 30.97
N LEU A 131 13.89 -16.61 30.77
CA LEU A 131 14.33 -15.77 29.65
C LEU A 131 14.10 -16.41 28.26
N ASP A 132 14.06 -17.73 28.21
CA ASP A 132 13.80 -18.56 27.03
C ASP A 132 12.31 -18.92 26.86
N GLU A 133 11.41 -18.17 27.51
CA GLU A 133 9.96 -18.34 27.35
C GLU A 133 9.57 -18.18 25.91
N THR A 134 8.82 -19.14 25.37
CA THR A 134 8.37 -19.14 23.97
C THR A 134 6.90 -18.80 23.80
N VAL A 135 6.09 -18.97 24.86
CA VAL A 135 4.65 -18.68 24.86
C VAL A 135 4.27 -17.92 26.12
N LEU A 136 3.68 -16.75 25.97
CA LEU A 136 3.23 -15.93 27.09
C LEU A 136 1.70 -15.82 27.08
N ASP A 137 1.07 -16.45 28.08
CA ASP A 137 -0.38 -16.38 28.22
C ASP A 137 -0.79 -15.22 29.15
N LEU A 138 -1.38 -14.20 28.52
CA LEU A 138 -1.89 -12.98 29.15
C LEU A 138 -3.42 -12.87 29.06
N SER A 139 -4.12 -13.93 28.63
CA SER A 139 -5.57 -13.94 28.40
C SER A 139 -6.40 -13.52 29.64
N ASP A 140 -5.91 -13.78 30.86
CA ASP A 140 -6.57 -13.40 32.10
C ASP A 140 -5.92 -12.18 32.78
N VAL A 141 -4.99 -11.49 32.10
CA VAL A 141 -4.25 -10.37 32.71
C VAL A 141 -4.91 -9.04 32.33
N ALA A 142 -5.14 -8.19 33.34
CA ALA A 142 -5.68 -6.85 33.09
C ALA A 142 -4.67 -5.98 32.28
N PRO A 143 -5.13 -5.17 31.31
CA PRO A 143 -4.26 -4.37 30.42
C PRO A 143 -3.28 -3.46 31.16
N VAL A 144 -3.70 -2.84 32.26
CA VAL A 144 -2.83 -1.98 33.06
C VAL A 144 -1.59 -2.76 33.62
N ARG A 145 -1.74 -4.04 33.90
CA ARG A 145 -0.63 -4.88 34.38
C ARG A 145 0.29 -5.26 33.20
N ILE A 146 -0.27 -5.48 32.03
CA ILE A 146 0.50 -5.72 30.79
C ILE A 146 1.41 -4.52 30.50
N ARG A 147 0.88 -3.29 30.56
CA ARG A 147 1.67 -2.06 30.36
C ARG A 147 2.87 -1.96 31.31
N ILE A 148 2.70 -2.34 32.57
CA ILE A 148 3.78 -2.34 33.57
C ILE A 148 4.85 -3.39 33.23
N ALA A 149 4.46 -4.49 32.59
CA ALA A 149 5.32 -5.60 32.27
C ALA A 149 6.08 -5.48 30.95
N LEU A 150 5.75 -4.53 30.09
CA LEU A 150 6.32 -4.39 28.73
C LEU A 150 7.85 -4.44 28.69
N SER A 151 8.52 -3.75 29.63
CA SER A 151 9.99 -3.76 29.71
C SER A 151 10.59 -5.12 30.07
N THR A 152 9.83 -5.95 30.75
CA THR A 152 10.24 -7.33 31.05
C THR A 152 9.93 -8.25 29.87
N ILE A 153 8.76 -8.09 29.25
CA ILE A 153 8.37 -8.81 28.00
C ILE A 153 9.40 -8.58 26.90
N ALA A 154 9.91 -7.35 26.74
CA ALA A 154 10.95 -7.03 25.78
C ALA A 154 12.30 -7.77 26.00
N CYS A 155 12.51 -8.37 27.19
CA CYS A 155 13.66 -9.20 27.44
C CYS A 155 13.46 -10.69 27.08
N LEU A 156 12.23 -11.10 26.74
CA LEU A 156 11.90 -12.48 26.33
C LEU A 156 12.09 -12.63 24.83
N ARG A 157 13.34 -12.68 24.34
CA ARG A 157 13.68 -12.66 22.92
C ARG A 157 13.27 -13.92 22.16
N ASP A 158 13.07 -15.03 22.85
CA ASP A 158 12.67 -16.31 22.27
C ASP A 158 11.15 -16.45 22.18
N LEU A 159 10.42 -15.40 22.58
CA LEU A 159 8.96 -15.39 22.58
C LEU A 159 8.43 -15.48 21.15
N LYS A 160 7.59 -16.49 20.90
CA LYS A 160 6.97 -16.78 19.61
C LYS A 160 5.48 -16.48 19.59
N GLU A 161 4.83 -16.57 20.75
CA GLU A 161 3.38 -16.41 20.87
C GLU A 161 3.00 -15.67 22.15
N ILE A 162 2.11 -14.69 22.02
CA ILE A 162 1.44 -14.02 23.14
C ILE A 162 -0.05 -14.26 23.00
N ARG A 163 -0.68 -14.85 24.01
CA ARG A 163 -2.14 -15.06 24.04
C ARG A 163 -2.80 -13.95 24.83
N LEU A 164 -3.70 -13.21 24.18
CA LEU A 164 -4.45 -12.10 24.80
C LEU A 164 -5.94 -12.41 25.01
N GLY A 165 -6.44 -13.52 24.43
CA GLY A 165 -7.85 -13.89 24.53
C GLY A 165 -8.73 -13.14 23.51
N SER A 166 -9.80 -12.48 23.96
CA SER A 166 -10.73 -11.81 23.07
C SER A 166 -11.28 -10.49 23.66
N ASP A 167 -11.97 -9.70 22.81
CA ASP A 167 -12.69 -8.48 23.16
C ASP A 167 -14.03 -8.73 23.89
N GLU A 168 -14.43 -9.99 24.08
CA GLU A 168 -15.63 -10.34 24.88
C GLU A 168 -15.46 -10.01 26.37
N ARG A 169 -14.24 -9.79 26.84
CA ARG A 169 -13.96 -9.37 28.20
C ARG A 169 -14.23 -7.86 28.37
N GLU A 170 -14.83 -7.49 29.50
CA GLU A 170 -15.07 -6.07 29.84
C GLU A 170 -13.78 -5.26 29.93
N ASP A 171 -12.68 -5.87 30.39
CA ASP A 171 -11.36 -5.27 30.55
C ASP A 171 -10.35 -5.72 29.47
N HIS A 172 -10.78 -5.86 28.22
CA HIS A 172 -9.91 -6.26 27.12
C HIS A 172 -8.81 -5.20 26.79
N PRO A 173 -7.70 -5.60 26.16
CA PRO A 173 -6.65 -4.67 25.73
C PRO A 173 -7.15 -3.66 24.71
N THR A 174 -6.67 -2.43 24.79
CA THR A 174 -6.89 -1.41 23.74
C THR A 174 -5.94 -1.66 22.56
N TRP A 175 -6.23 -1.06 21.41
CA TRP A 175 -5.35 -1.12 20.24
C TRP A 175 -3.95 -0.57 20.55
N GLU A 176 -3.85 0.44 21.40
CA GLU A 176 -2.56 0.98 21.88
C GLU A 176 -1.78 -0.05 22.70
N ASP A 177 -2.45 -0.84 23.53
CA ASP A 177 -1.83 -1.91 24.30
C ASP A 177 -1.26 -2.99 23.41
N ILE A 178 -1.99 -3.35 22.34
CA ILE A 178 -1.57 -4.36 21.37
C ILE A 178 -0.35 -3.86 20.58
N LEU A 179 -0.35 -2.60 20.12
CA LEU A 179 0.81 -1.99 19.47
C LEU A 179 2.04 -1.94 20.37
N ALA A 180 1.85 -1.62 21.66
CA ALA A 180 2.93 -1.61 22.63
C ALA A 180 3.50 -3.01 22.85
N LEU A 181 2.67 -4.05 22.88
CA LEU A 181 3.10 -5.44 22.94
C LEU A 181 3.89 -5.88 21.73
N ARG A 182 3.41 -5.53 20.51
CA ARG A 182 4.16 -5.79 19.26
C ARG A 182 5.53 -5.12 19.27
N SER A 183 5.59 -3.89 19.76
CA SER A 183 6.87 -3.18 19.88
C SER A 183 7.81 -3.84 20.90
N ALA A 184 7.27 -4.41 21.99
CA ALA A 184 8.05 -5.09 23.01
C ALA A 184 8.50 -6.49 22.58
N ALA A 185 7.71 -7.20 21.76
CA ALA A 185 7.99 -8.55 21.28
C ALA A 185 7.75 -8.65 19.76
N PRO A 186 8.60 -8.04 18.92
CA PRO A 186 8.36 -7.89 17.48
C PRO A 186 8.36 -9.22 16.71
N ASN A 187 8.95 -10.27 17.28
CA ASN A 187 9.03 -11.59 16.64
C ASN A 187 7.92 -12.55 17.08
N ALA A 188 7.08 -12.13 18.04
CA ALA A 188 6.00 -12.96 18.56
C ALA A 188 4.69 -12.68 17.80
N THR A 189 3.95 -13.74 17.49
CA THR A 189 2.55 -13.62 17.07
C THR A 189 1.68 -13.26 18.28
N ILE A 190 0.62 -12.48 18.06
CA ILE A 190 -0.32 -12.12 19.13
C ILE A 190 -1.67 -12.77 18.81
N ASP A 191 -2.01 -13.82 19.54
CA ASP A 191 -3.32 -14.48 19.45
C ASP A 191 -4.35 -13.64 20.22
N TYR A 192 -5.10 -12.85 19.46
CA TYR A 192 -6.19 -12.02 19.97
C TYR A 192 -7.36 -12.05 18.99
N ARG A 193 -8.56 -12.30 19.51
CA ARG A 193 -9.81 -12.35 18.76
C ARG A 193 -10.64 -11.12 19.08
N PHE A 194 -11.19 -10.50 18.04
CA PHE A 194 -12.00 -9.31 18.19
C PHE A 194 -13.09 -9.25 17.12
N SER A 195 -13.98 -8.28 17.23
CA SER A 195 -15.06 -8.08 16.28
C SER A 195 -15.09 -6.63 15.80
N LEU A 196 -15.03 -6.41 14.48
CA LEU A 196 -15.28 -5.10 13.87
C LEU A 196 -16.64 -5.11 13.17
N CYS A 197 -17.54 -4.23 13.58
CA CYS A 197 -18.88 -4.12 13.00
C CYS A 197 -19.64 -5.46 12.94
N GLY A 198 -19.36 -6.40 13.87
CA GLY A 198 -19.93 -7.72 13.93
C GLY A 198 -19.21 -8.80 13.10
N VAL A 199 -18.13 -8.45 12.42
CA VAL A 199 -17.26 -9.40 11.71
C VAL A 199 -16.20 -9.92 12.68
N PRO A 200 -16.14 -11.24 12.95
CA PRO A 200 -15.12 -11.82 13.82
C PRO A 200 -13.78 -11.87 13.08
N LEU A 201 -12.72 -11.43 13.74
CA LEU A 201 -11.38 -11.30 13.20
C LEU A 201 -10.32 -11.73 14.22
N THR A 202 -9.12 -11.96 13.69
CA THR A 202 -7.88 -12.13 14.45
C THR A 202 -6.83 -11.11 14.00
N LEU A 203 -5.79 -10.90 14.77
CA LEU A 203 -4.70 -9.99 14.38
C LEU A 203 -3.82 -10.54 13.25
N GLU A 204 -3.96 -11.81 12.90
CA GLU A 204 -3.16 -12.46 11.85
C GLU A 204 -3.91 -12.59 10.51
N ASP A 205 -5.17 -12.10 10.45
CA ASP A 205 -5.94 -12.13 9.21
C ASP A 205 -5.31 -11.21 8.16
N GLU A 206 -5.34 -11.66 6.92
CA GLU A 206 -4.79 -10.92 5.77
C GLU A 206 -5.83 -10.01 5.10
N GLU A 207 -7.10 -10.17 5.45
CA GLU A 207 -8.22 -9.45 4.85
C GLU A 207 -9.26 -9.03 5.90
N ILE A 208 -9.76 -7.81 5.76
CA ILE A 208 -10.95 -7.32 6.47
C ILE A 208 -12.01 -7.01 5.42
N ASP A 209 -13.14 -7.71 5.46
CA ASP A 209 -14.30 -7.43 4.61
C ASP A 209 -15.44 -6.84 5.45
N LEU A 210 -15.63 -5.53 5.31
CA LEU A 210 -16.73 -4.78 5.92
C LEU A 210 -17.75 -4.28 4.88
N ASN A 211 -17.71 -4.81 3.65
CA ASN A 211 -18.60 -4.37 2.58
C ASN A 211 -20.06 -4.35 3.04
N TYR A 212 -20.74 -3.24 2.77
CA TYR A 212 -22.17 -3.01 3.07
C TYR A 212 -22.52 -2.98 4.57
N LEU A 213 -21.55 -2.94 5.45
CA LEU A 213 -21.76 -2.76 6.88
C LEU A 213 -21.66 -1.26 7.24
N ALA A 214 -22.51 -0.83 8.16
CA ALA A 214 -22.41 0.53 8.70
C ALA A 214 -21.19 0.62 9.62
N VAL A 215 -20.20 1.39 9.23
CA VAL A 215 -19.00 1.63 10.02
C VAL A 215 -19.16 2.96 10.77
N PRO A 216 -19.10 2.96 12.11
CA PRO A 216 -19.18 4.18 12.91
C PRO A 216 -17.87 4.98 12.89
N ASP A 217 -17.87 6.14 13.54
CA ASP A 217 -16.70 6.92 13.91
C ASP A 217 -15.74 7.22 12.75
N ARG A 218 -16.29 7.36 11.52
CA ARG A 218 -15.52 7.60 10.30
C ARG A 218 -14.43 6.53 10.05
N GLY A 219 -14.57 5.34 10.63
CA GLY A 219 -13.62 4.25 10.51
C GLY A 219 -12.40 4.37 11.44
N GLU A 220 -12.43 5.21 12.48
CA GLU A 220 -11.31 5.38 13.40
C GLU A 220 -10.95 4.06 14.10
N GLU A 221 -11.95 3.30 14.55
CA GLU A 221 -11.73 1.99 15.17
C GLU A 221 -11.18 0.96 14.17
N VAL A 222 -11.70 0.95 12.94
CA VAL A 222 -11.19 0.09 11.86
C VAL A 222 -9.74 0.38 11.58
N LEU A 223 -9.37 1.65 11.48
CA LEU A 223 -7.98 2.06 11.27
C LEU A 223 -7.08 1.65 12.42
N ALA A 224 -7.55 1.80 13.66
CA ALA A 224 -6.78 1.43 14.84
C ALA A 224 -6.52 -0.10 14.91
N ALA A 225 -7.52 -0.90 14.60
CA ALA A 225 -7.40 -2.36 14.51
C ALA A 225 -6.46 -2.77 13.36
N ALA A 226 -6.66 -2.20 12.15
CA ALA A 226 -5.86 -2.50 10.98
C ALA A 226 -4.36 -2.24 11.21
N LYS A 227 -4.01 -1.18 11.91
CA LYS A 227 -2.61 -0.90 12.33
C LYS A 227 -2.01 -1.96 13.23
N CYS A 228 -2.84 -2.73 13.92
CA CYS A 228 -2.40 -3.84 14.76
C CYS A 228 -2.25 -5.16 13.98
N MET A 229 -2.61 -5.23 12.72
CA MET A 229 -2.62 -6.42 11.88
C MET A 229 -1.44 -6.42 10.89
N PRO A 230 -0.32 -7.08 11.23
CA PRO A 230 0.91 -6.98 10.44
C PRO A 230 0.83 -7.67 9.08
N ASN A 231 -0.12 -8.61 8.92
CA ASN A 231 -0.30 -9.38 7.69
C ASN A 231 -1.44 -8.86 6.81
N LEU A 232 -2.09 -7.76 7.22
CA LEU A 232 -3.24 -7.22 6.51
C LEU A 232 -2.84 -6.73 5.12
N LYS A 233 -3.42 -7.36 4.08
CA LYS A 233 -3.19 -7.03 2.67
C LYS A 233 -4.34 -6.24 2.08
N THR A 234 -5.56 -6.52 2.52
CA THR A 234 -6.78 -5.95 1.92
C THR A 234 -7.77 -5.51 2.99
N LEU A 235 -8.27 -4.28 2.85
CA LEU A 235 -9.36 -3.73 3.64
C LEU A 235 -10.49 -3.32 2.71
N MET A 236 -11.57 -4.11 2.69
CA MET A 236 -12.74 -3.90 1.85
C MET A 236 -13.80 -3.13 2.64
N MET A 237 -14.15 -1.92 2.15
CA MET A 237 -15.09 -1.01 2.82
C MET A 237 -16.11 -0.41 1.83
N ASP A 238 -16.57 -1.22 0.87
CA ASP A 238 -17.58 -0.80 -0.11
C ASP A 238 -18.90 -0.47 0.59
N SER A 239 -19.41 0.72 0.34
CA SER A 239 -20.74 1.16 0.84
C SER A 239 -20.88 1.14 2.38
N CYS A 240 -19.82 1.43 3.11
CA CYS A 240 -19.79 1.45 4.59
C CYS A 240 -20.34 2.74 5.22
N GLY A 241 -20.77 3.72 4.42
CA GLY A 241 -21.28 5.00 4.92
C GLY A 241 -20.19 6.00 5.33
N ILE A 242 -18.94 5.73 4.97
CA ILE A 242 -17.79 6.62 5.21
C ILE A 242 -17.58 7.53 3.99
N ARG A 243 -17.26 8.79 4.23
CA ARG A 243 -16.96 9.75 3.16
C ARG A 243 -15.62 9.44 2.49
N ASN A 244 -15.49 9.81 1.22
CA ASN A 244 -14.26 9.57 0.45
C ASN A 244 -13.02 10.20 1.11
N GLU A 245 -13.15 11.39 1.72
CA GLU A 245 -12.04 12.07 2.38
C GLU A 245 -11.57 11.32 3.64
N ASP A 246 -12.48 10.71 4.38
CA ASP A 246 -12.16 9.90 5.56
C ASP A 246 -11.55 8.55 5.11
N MET A 247 -12.03 7.98 4.00
CA MET A 247 -11.43 6.77 3.38
C MET A 247 -10.01 7.03 2.87
N GLU A 248 -9.74 8.22 2.31
CA GLU A 248 -8.40 8.64 1.89
C GLU A 248 -7.44 8.67 3.08
N VAL A 249 -7.88 9.21 4.23
CA VAL A 249 -7.08 9.21 5.46
C VAL A 249 -6.75 7.78 5.93
N ILE A 250 -7.72 6.87 5.85
CA ILE A 250 -7.50 5.44 6.20
C ILE A 250 -6.48 4.82 5.25
N ARG A 251 -6.64 5.01 3.94
CA ARG A 251 -5.71 4.49 2.92
C ARG A 251 -4.29 5.00 3.14
N ASP A 252 -4.14 6.31 3.32
CA ASP A 252 -2.83 6.94 3.46
C ASP A 252 -2.12 6.54 4.77
N ALA A 253 -2.89 6.13 5.79
CA ALA A 253 -2.36 5.61 7.05
C ALA A 253 -2.00 4.12 7.01
N LEU A 254 -2.32 3.40 5.93
CA LEU A 254 -2.08 1.97 5.73
C LEU A 254 -1.38 1.71 4.38
N PRO A 255 -0.14 2.19 4.19
CA PRO A 255 0.53 2.18 2.87
C PRO A 255 0.79 0.78 2.30
N ASP A 256 0.86 -0.25 3.17
CA ASP A 256 1.10 -1.65 2.77
C ASP A 256 -0.19 -2.46 2.59
N THR A 257 -1.37 -1.81 2.80
CA THR A 257 -2.68 -2.45 2.72
C THR A 257 -3.48 -1.84 1.56
N GLU A 258 -4.06 -2.68 0.72
CA GLU A 258 -5.00 -2.24 -0.30
C GLU A 258 -6.35 -1.89 0.35
N VAL A 259 -6.64 -0.59 0.47
CA VAL A 259 -7.91 -0.08 1.01
C VAL A 259 -8.87 0.21 -0.14
N VAL A 260 -9.98 -0.52 -0.18
CA VAL A 260 -10.93 -0.50 -1.30
C VAL A 260 -12.30 -0.02 -0.82
N TRP A 261 -12.83 0.98 -1.52
CA TRP A 261 -14.21 1.44 -1.31
C TRP A 261 -14.86 1.79 -2.65
N ARG A 262 -16.13 2.09 -2.63
CA ARG A 262 -16.89 2.46 -3.81
C ARG A 262 -17.08 3.96 -3.90
N ILE A 263 -16.81 4.50 -5.08
CA ILE A 263 -17.14 5.88 -5.44
C ILE A 263 -18.25 5.90 -6.48
N SER A 264 -19.02 6.98 -6.53
CA SER A 264 -20.05 7.22 -7.53
C SER A 264 -19.80 8.56 -8.20
N PHE A 265 -20.00 8.62 -9.52
CA PHE A 265 -19.79 9.83 -10.32
C PHE A 265 -20.80 9.92 -11.46
N GLY A 266 -21.09 11.12 -11.92
CA GLY A 266 -22.19 11.37 -12.82
C GLY A 266 -23.50 10.86 -12.24
N LEU A 267 -24.48 10.58 -13.10
CA LEU A 267 -25.81 10.10 -12.66
C LEU A 267 -25.89 8.57 -12.51
N LYS A 268 -24.94 7.81 -13.07
CA LYS A 268 -25.12 6.37 -13.30
C LYS A 268 -23.89 5.52 -13.05
N TYR A 269 -22.74 6.11 -12.83
CA TYR A 269 -21.50 5.37 -12.73
C TYR A 269 -21.11 5.17 -11.28
N SER A 270 -20.60 4.00 -11.00
CA SER A 270 -20.07 3.64 -9.69
C SER A 270 -19.01 2.57 -9.87
N VAL A 271 -17.87 2.77 -9.24
CA VAL A 271 -16.71 1.87 -9.34
C VAL A 271 -16.07 1.70 -7.98
N ARG A 272 -15.35 0.60 -7.77
CA ARG A 272 -14.43 0.48 -6.66
C ARG A 272 -13.14 1.23 -6.95
N THR A 273 -12.45 1.69 -5.92
CA THR A 273 -11.23 2.52 -6.07
C THR A 273 -10.04 1.75 -6.62
N ASN A 274 -10.05 0.42 -6.57
CA ASN A 274 -8.99 -0.43 -7.09
C ASN A 274 -9.20 -0.90 -8.53
N VAL A 275 -10.21 -0.37 -9.23
CA VAL A 275 -10.43 -0.74 -10.64
C VAL A 275 -9.26 -0.32 -11.51
N GLU A 276 -8.93 -1.16 -12.46
CA GLU A 276 -7.95 -0.84 -13.50
C GLU A 276 -8.59 -0.14 -14.71
N ARG A 277 -9.93 -0.10 -14.78
CA ARG A 277 -10.62 0.39 -15.96
C ARG A 277 -11.96 1.06 -15.66
N ILE A 278 -12.21 2.17 -16.35
CA ILE A 278 -13.43 2.94 -16.23
C ILE A 278 -14.01 3.17 -17.62
N LEU A 279 -15.25 2.75 -17.84
CA LEU A 279 -16.05 3.04 -19.02
C LEU A 279 -17.21 3.96 -18.64
N ALA A 280 -17.05 5.23 -18.92
CA ALA A 280 -18.04 6.26 -18.68
C ALA A 280 -18.36 7.06 -19.94
N SER A 281 -18.24 6.40 -21.11
CA SER A 281 -18.61 6.96 -22.39
C SER A 281 -20.13 7.09 -22.50
N SER A 282 -20.63 8.29 -22.75
CA SER A 282 -22.02 8.56 -23.09
C SER A 282 -22.23 8.37 -24.57
N PRO A 283 -23.02 7.84 -25.26
CA PRO A 283 -24.39 8.14 -25.57
C PRO A 283 -25.39 7.02 -25.34
N SER A 284 -24.91 5.82 -25.05
CA SER A 284 -25.80 4.66 -24.97
C SER A 284 -26.63 4.60 -23.69
N ILE A 285 -26.27 5.37 -22.66
CA ILE A 285 -26.79 5.23 -21.31
C ILE A 285 -27.50 6.49 -20.81
N GLY A 286 -27.41 7.60 -21.56
CA GLY A 286 -28.11 8.86 -21.27
C GLY A 286 -27.66 9.52 -19.95
N GLY A 287 -26.37 9.47 -19.65
CA GLY A 287 -25.77 10.20 -18.53
C GLY A 287 -24.53 10.94 -19.01
N THR A 288 -24.48 12.24 -18.81
CA THR A 288 -23.31 13.07 -19.12
C THR A 288 -22.44 13.15 -17.88
N VAL A 289 -21.17 12.81 -18.03
CA VAL A 289 -20.13 13.02 -17.01
C VAL A 289 -19.52 14.40 -17.25
N THR A 290 -19.42 15.21 -16.21
CA THR A 290 -18.85 16.57 -16.25
C THR A 290 -17.48 16.62 -15.59
N ASN A 291 -16.76 17.75 -15.71
CA ASN A 291 -15.48 17.95 -15.01
C ASN A 291 -15.60 17.70 -13.49
N SER A 292 -16.68 18.20 -12.86
CA SER A 292 -16.89 18.00 -11.42
C SER A 292 -17.18 16.55 -11.05
N ASP A 293 -17.76 15.76 -11.96
CA ASP A 293 -17.98 14.34 -11.73
C ASP A 293 -16.66 13.55 -11.79
N LEU A 294 -15.69 14.02 -12.57
CA LEU A 294 -14.39 13.37 -12.69
C LEU A 294 -13.50 13.55 -11.46
N GLU A 295 -13.72 14.61 -10.66
CA GLU A 295 -12.86 14.89 -9.49
C GLU A 295 -12.76 13.71 -8.50
N VAL A 296 -13.84 12.94 -8.34
CA VAL A 296 -13.86 11.79 -7.44
C VAL A 296 -13.01 10.62 -7.94
N LEU A 297 -12.71 10.56 -9.24
CA LEU A 297 -11.85 9.51 -9.82
C LEU A 297 -10.39 9.62 -9.34
N LYS A 298 -9.99 10.72 -8.68
CA LYS A 298 -8.67 10.84 -8.03
C LYS A 298 -8.38 9.71 -7.03
N TYR A 299 -9.42 9.04 -6.53
CA TYR A 299 -9.28 7.91 -5.63
C TYR A 299 -8.97 6.58 -6.36
N CYS A 300 -9.17 6.53 -7.69
CA CYS A 300 -8.93 5.34 -8.52
C CYS A 300 -7.51 5.35 -9.11
N THR A 301 -6.52 5.17 -8.27
CA THR A 301 -5.10 5.33 -8.64
C THR A 301 -4.52 4.19 -9.47
N LYS A 302 -5.27 3.08 -9.63
CA LYS A 302 -4.84 1.90 -10.41
C LYS A 302 -5.39 1.86 -11.83
N VAL A 303 -6.06 2.94 -12.27
CA VAL A 303 -6.67 2.98 -13.61
C VAL A 303 -5.61 2.95 -14.70
N LYS A 304 -5.73 1.96 -15.58
CA LYS A 304 -4.95 1.79 -16.80
C LYS A 304 -5.74 2.14 -18.05
N TYR A 305 -7.06 2.01 -18.00
CA TYR A 305 -7.95 2.28 -19.12
C TYR A 305 -9.06 3.24 -18.66
N LEU A 306 -9.15 4.40 -19.30
CA LEU A 306 -10.17 5.40 -19.05
C LEU A 306 -10.88 5.77 -20.38
N ASP A 307 -12.16 5.44 -20.50
CA ASP A 307 -13.02 5.91 -21.59
C ASP A 307 -14.11 6.83 -21.03
N ILE A 308 -13.94 8.12 -21.27
CA ILE A 308 -14.86 9.19 -20.94
C ILE A 308 -15.29 9.96 -22.20
N GLY A 309 -15.24 9.29 -23.33
CA GLY A 309 -15.67 9.85 -24.62
C GLY A 309 -17.16 10.19 -24.68
N HIS A 310 -17.55 11.00 -25.65
CA HIS A 310 -18.95 11.35 -25.98
C HIS A 310 -19.74 12.00 -24.82
N ASN A 311 -19.08 12.66 -23.89
CA ASN A 311 -19.77 13.43 -22.82
C ASN A 311 -20.04 14.90 -23.24
N GLU A 312 -19.40 15.39 -24.31
CA GLU A 312 -19.62 16.69 -24.94
C GLU A 312 -19.36 17.93 -24.05
N CYS A 313 -18.85 17.75 -22.84
CA CYS A 313 -18.65 18.84 -21.89
C CYS A 313 -17.35 18.76 -21.07
N ILE A 314 -16.54 17.71 -21.26
CA ILE A 314 -15.28 17.58 -20.54
C ILE A 314 -14.23 18.49 -21.18
N THR A 315 -13.66 19.37 -20.35
CA THR A 315 -12.62 20.34 -20.74
C THR A 315 -11.38 20.27 -19.86
N ASP A 316 -11.43 19.49 -18.77
CA ASP A 316 -10.36 19.36 -17.78
C ASP A 316 -9.99 17.90 -17.57
N LEU A 317 -8.71 17.59 -17.73
CA LEU A 317 -8.12 16.26 -17.53
C LEU A 317 -7.22 16.18 -16.30
N SER A 318 -7.28 17.15 -15.40
CA SER A 318 -6.42 17.16 -14.20
C SER A 318 -6.47 15.86 -13.38
N VAL A 319 -7.59 15.13 -13.47
CA VAL A 319 -7.79 13.84 -12.79
C VAL A 319 -6.79 12.76 -13.22
N VAL A 320 -6.27 12.79 -14.46
CA VAL A 320 -5.30 11.79 -14.91
C VAL A 320 -3.96 11.88 -14.19
N ASN A 321 -3.67 13.01 -13.52
CA ASN A 321 -2.50 13.13 -12.65
C ASN A 321 -2.50 12.15 -11.47
N TYR A 322 -3.66 11.57 -11.14
CA TYR A 322 -3.82 10.57 -10.09
C TYR A 322 -3.79 9.13 -10.64
N MET A 323 -3.55 8.94 -11.94
CA MET A 323 -3.55 7.66 -12.64
C MET A 323 -2.17 7.39 -13.27
N PRO A 324 -1.15 7.08 -12.46
CA PRO A 324 0.24 6.97 -12.95
C PRO A 324 0.43 5.86 -13.99
N ASP A 325 -0.39 4.81 -13.93
CA ASP A 325 -0.29 3.63 -14.80
C ASP A 325 -1.27 3.68 -16.00
N LEU A 326 -1.79 4.88 -16.35
CA LEU A 326 -2.73 5.03 -17.44
C LEU A 326 -2.10 4.65 -18.79
N GLU A 327 -2.62 3.59 -19.42
CA GLU A 327 -2.19 3.04 -20.70
C GLU A 327 -3.10 3.46 -21.85
N VAL A 328 -4.40 3.58 -21.61
CA VAL A 328 -5.41 3.90 -22.62
C VAL A 328 -6.29 5.04 -22.14
N LEU A 329 -6.36 6.11 -22.93
CA LEU A 329 -7.29 7.22 -22.72
C LEU A 329 -8.15 7.46 -23.97
N ILE A 330 -9.45 7.41 -23.78
CA ILE A 330 -10.44 7.73 -24.80
C ILE A 330 -11.28 8.89 -24.30
N ILE A 331 -11.14 10.03 -24.96
CA ILE A 331 -11.84 11.28 -24.64
C ILE A 331 -12.49 11.92 -25.86
N ALA A 332 -12.74 11.13 -26.87
CA ALA A 332 -13.37 11.57 -28.10
C ALA A 332 -14.67 12.34 -27.86
N MET A 333 -14.97 13.32 -28.73
CA MET A 333 -16.19 14.14 -28.69
C MET A 333 -16.38 14.91 -27.36
N ASN A 334 -15.30 15.45 -26.85
CA ASN A 334 -15.31 16.42 -25.76
C ASN A 334 -14.55 17.69 -26.19
N PRO A 335 -14.98 18.89 -25.76
CA PRO A 335 -14.36 20.16 -26.17
C PRO A 335 -13.04 20.43 -25.44
N LEU A 336 -12.21 19.39 -25.29
CA LEU A 336 -10.92 19.46 -24.62
C LEU A 336 -9.92 20.26 -25.45
N GLY A 337 -9.25 21.23 -24.83
CA GLY A 337 -8.20 22.04 -25.47
C GLY A 337 -6.83 21.85 -24.85
N ASP A 338 -6.78 21.77 -23.52
CA ASP A 338 -5.53 21.64 -22.74
C ASP A 338 -5.17 20.17 -22.52
N LEU A 339 -4.02 19.75 -23.07
CA LEU A 339 -3.45 18.43 -22.90
C LEU A 339 -2.33 18.39 -21.84
N SER A 340 -2.03 19.48 -21.16
CA SER A 340 -0.90 19.55 -20.23
C SER A 340 -0.90 18.45 -19.14
N PRO A 341 -2.05 17.98 -18.60
CA PRO A 341 -2.06 16.87 -17.64
C PRO A 341 -1.50 15.57 -18.22
N LEU A 342 -1.57 15.35 -19.53
CA LEU A 342 -1.09 14.12 -20.18
C LEU A 342 0.43 13.99 -20.16
N ALA A 343 1.17 15.08 -20.02
CA ALA A 343 2.63 15.07 -19.99
C ALA A 343 3.22 14.14 -18.92
N ASN A 344 2.42 13.80 -17.89
CA ASN A 344 2.80 12.92 -16.78
C ASN A 344 2.40 11.45 -17.01
N CYS A 345 1.57 11.14 -18.02
CA CYS A 345 1.07 9.79 -18.29
C CYS A 345 2.11 8.96 -19.06
N LYS A 346 3.23 8.60 -18.40
CA LYS A 346 4.40 7.97 -19.05
C LYS A 346 4.17 6.53 -19.55
N HIS A 347 3.06 5.91 -19.20
CA HIS A 347 2.65 4.59 -19.66
C HIS A 347 1.58 4.64 -20.76
N LEU A 348 1.17 5.86 -21.19
CA LEU A 348 0.12 6.02 -22.18
C LEU A 348 0.56 5.48 -23.54
N GLU A 349 -0.17 4.48 -24.04
CA GLU A 349 0.06 3.82 -25.32
C GLU A 349 -1.00 4.16 -26.38
N TYR A 350 -2.22 4.46 -25.94
CA TYR A 350 -3.37 4.71 -26.80
C TYR A 350 -4.10 5.98 -26.36
N LEU A 351 -4.18 6.96 -27.26
CA LEU A 351 -4.87 8.23 -27.02
C LEU A 351 -5.86 8.53 -28.14
N GLU A 352 -7.11 8.79 -27.77
CA GLU A 352 -8.15 9.19 -28.72
C GLU A 352 -8.75 10.52 -28.34
N LEU A 353 -8.49 11.54 -29.17
CA LEU A 353 -8.92 12.93 -29.03
C LEU A 353 -9.93 13.34 -30.14
N PHE A 354 -10.47 12.39 -30.88
CA PHE A 354 -11.38 12.61 -31.97
C PHE A 354 -12.48 13.64 -31.63
N TYR A 355 -12.68 14.67 -32.50
CA TYR A 355 -13.62 15.76 -32.23
C TYR A 355 -13.32 16.58 -30.96
N SER A 356 -12.06 16.88 -30.68
CA SER A 356 -11.66 17.77 -29.58
C SER A 356 -11.28 19.18 -30.08
N ASN A 357 -11.16 20.12 -29.16
CA ASN A 357 -10.67 21.47 -29.44
C ASN A 357 -9.12 21.57 -29.30
N THR A 358 -8.43 20.46 -29.31
CA THR A 358 -6.98 20.42 -29.21
C THR A 358 -6.29 21.17 -30.33
N SER A 359 -5.35 22.03 -30.00
CA SER A 359 -4.53 22.81 -30.94
C SER A 359 -3.03 22.68 -30.71
N ASP A 360 -2.61 22.18 -29.53
CA ASP A 360 -1.21 22.03 -29.13
C ASP A 360 -0.95 20.58 -28.68
N LEU A 361 -0.03 19.90 -29.36
CA LEU A 361 0.41 18.53 -29.06
C LEU A 361 1.73 18.50 -28.25
N SER A 362 2.28 19.66 -27.88
CA SER A 362 3.54 19.73 -27.12
C SER A 362 3.53 18.89 -25.84
N PRO A 363 2.42 18.76 -25.08
CA PRO A 363 2.38 17.90 -23.91
C PRO A 363 2.62 16.41 -24.19
N LEU A 364 2.41 15.98 -25.45
CA LEU A 364 2.60 14.58 -25.85
C LEU A 364 4.06 14.26 -26.22
N SER A 365 4.90 15.26 -26.50
CA SER A 365 6.25 15.08 -27.06
C SER A 365 7.18 14.16 -26.25
N GLY A 366 6.95 13.99 -24.95
CA GLY A 366 7.74 13.13 -24.08
C GLY A 366 7.07 11.79 -23.73
N LEU A 367 6.03 11.38 -24.47
CA LEU A 367 5.30 10.12 -24.27
C LEU A 367 5.84 9.04 -25.21
N GLU A 368 7.06 8.55 -24.93
CA GLU A 368 7.75 7.55 -25.77
C GLU A 368 6.99 6.22 -25.89
N THR A 369 6.08 5.95 -24.97
CA THR A 369 5.22 4.76 -24.98
C THR A 369 4.02 4.88 -25.89
N LEU A 370 3.67 6.11 -26.34
CA LEU A 370 2.49 6.35 -27.16
C LEU A 370 2.68 5.69 -28.53
N LYS A 371 1.75 4.80 -28.90
CA LYS A 371 1.75 4.04 -30.14
C LYS A 371 0.55 4.35 -31.05
N HIS A 372 -0.57 4.72 -30.46
CA HIS A 372 -1.81 4.99 -31.19
C HIS A 372 -2.36 6.37 -30.84
N LEU A 373 -2.38 7.26 -31.82
CA LEU A 373 -2.90 8.62 -31.67
C LEU A 373 -4.00 8.91 -32.65
N ASN A 374 -5.19 9.27 -32.16
CA ASN A 374 -6.31 9.72 -32.95
C ASN A 374 -6.62 11.19 -32.64
N VAL A 375 -6.34 12.09 -33.58
CA VAL A 375 -6.68 13.53 -33.52
C VAL A 375 -7.63 13.93 -34.66
N GLY A 376 -8.35 12.98 -35.23
CA GLY A 376 -9.29 13.27 -36.30
C GLY A 376 -10.34 14.29 -35.87
N HIS A 377 -10.75 15.14 -36.82
CA HIS A 377 -11.75 16.20 -36.59
C HIS A 377 -11.39 17.19 -35.47
N CYS A 378 -10.09 17.47 -35.24
CA CYS A 378 -9.62 18.52 -34.34
C CYS A 378 -9.45 19.84 -35.14
N PRO A 379 -10.45 20.73 -35.16
CA PRO A 379 -10.49 21.85 -36.14
C PRO A 379 -9.47 22.95 -35.86
N TYR A 380 -8.84 22.94 -34.70
CA TYR A 380 -7.84 23.92 -34.29
C TYR A 380 -6.40 23.39 -34.36
N LEU A 381 -6.23 22.11 -34.70
CA LEU A 381 -4.91 21.49 -34.82
C LEU A 381 -4.31 21.83 -36.21
N THR A 382 -3.26 22.66 -36.20
CA THR A 382 -2.55 23.12 -37.40
C THR A 382 -1.07 22.77 -37.40
N ASP A 383 -0.55 22.25 -36.30
CA ASP A 383 0.87 21.90 -36.10
C ASP A 383 1.03 20.57 -35.41
N ILE A 384 1.71 19.62 -36.06
CA ILE A 384 2.06 18.32 -35.51
C ILE A 384 3.57 18.19 -35.28
N SER A 385 4.34 19.25 -35.44
CA SER A 385 5.79 19.22 -35.25
C SER A 385 6.21 18.80 -33.83
N PRO A 386 5.44 19.06 -32.74
CA PRO A 386 5.79 18.59 -31.41
C PRO A 386 5.89 17.08 -31.23
N ILE A 387 5.25 16.32 -32.13
CA ILE A 387 5.24 14.84 -32.07
C ILE A 387 6.10 14.19 -33.15
N TYR A 388 6.97 14.93 -33.82
CA TYR A 388 7.85 14.38 -34.86
C TYR A 388 8.83 13.32 -34.34
N ASP A 389 9.17 13.36 -33.05
CA ASP A 389 10.04 12.37 -32.43
C ASP A 389 9.27 11.14 -31.87
N LEU A 390 7.93 11.13 -31.93
CA LEU A 390 7.15 9.99 -31.45
C LEU A 390 7.03 8.91 -32.52
N ASP A 391 7.49 7.72 -32.20
CA ASP A 391 7.41 6.53 -33.03
C ASP A 391 6.04 5.84 -32.85
N LEU A 392 5.02 6.38 -33.54
CA LEU A 392 3.67 5.82 -33.50
C LEU A 392 3.54 4.64 -34.46
N ASP A 393 2.80 3.62 -34.03
CA ASP A 393 2.36 2.54 -34.92
C ASP A 393 1.22 3.04 -35.82
N ARG A 394 0.38 3.94 -35.27
CA ARG A 394 -0.81 4.40 -35.94
C ARG A 394 -1.17 5.84 -35.59
N PHE A 395 -1.37 6.65 -36.63
CA PHE A 395 -1.73 8.05 -36.50
C PHE A 395 -2.94 8.38 -37.40
N TYR A 396 -4.08 8.73 -36.78
CA TYR A 396 -5.28 9.12 -37.50
C TYR A 396 -5.54 10.62 -37.36
N LEU A 397 -5.60 11.30 -38.48
CA LEU A 397 -5.90 12.74 -38.65
C LEU A 397 -7.29 12.99 -39.25
N GLY A 398 -7.78 12.05 -40.10
CA GLY A 398 -8.98 12.25 -40.87
C GLY A 398 -8.77 13.24 -42.03
N ILE A 399 -9.86 13.59 -42.70
CA ILE A 399 -9.77 14.47 -43.86
C ILE A 399 -9.42 15.92 -43.48
N SER A 400 -8.64 16.60 -44.30
CA SER A 400 -8.08 17.94 -44.08
C SER A 400 -9.11 19.05 -43.82
N ASN A 401 -10.37 18.89 -44.25
CA ASN A 401 -11.42 19.85 -43.95
C ASN A 401 -11.79 19.98 -42.48
N PHE A 402 -11.48 18.97 -41.68
CA PHE A 402 -11.82 18.87 -40.25
C PHE A 402 -10.60 18.80 -39.31
N CYS A 403 -9.41 18.51 -39.88
CA CYS A 403 -8.13 18.57 -39.19
C CYS A 403 -7.14 19.30 -40.09
N PRO A 404 -6.98 20.63 -39.96
CA PRO A 404 -6.29 21.47 -40.94
C PRO A 404 -4.76 21.44 -40.79
N VAL A 405 -4.19 20.28 -40.51
CA VAL A 405 -2.75 20.06 -40.52
C VAL A 405 -2.23 20.20 -41.95
N PRO A 406 -1.16 21.00 -42.16
CA PRO A 406 -0.58 21.17 -43.49
C PRO A 406 -0.09 19.84 -44.08
N PRO A 407 -0.40 19.56 -45.40
CA PRO A 407 0.01 18.31 -46.04
C PRO A 407 1.54 18.05 -45.98
N GLU A 408 2.34 19.12 -46.01
CA GLU A 408 3.80 19.03 -45.89
C GLU A 408 4.27 18.50 -44.53
N GLN A 409 3.58 18.81 -43.45
CA GLN A 409 3.87 18.26 -42.12
C GLN A 409 3.52 16.77 -42.05
N ILE A 410 2.40 16.36 -42.62
CA ILE A 410 1.99 14.97 -42.72
C ILE A 410 2.97 14.16 -43.56
N ALA A 411 3.39 14.72 -44.70
CA ALA A 411 4.39 14.11 -45.57
C ALA A 411 5.74 13.93 -44.83
N HIS A 412 6.15 14.96 -44.09
CA HIS A 412 7.38 14.91 -43.29
C HIS A 412 7.30 13.87 -42.18
N TYR A 413 6.17 13.78 -41.48
CA TYR A 413 5.97 12.73 -40.44
C TYR A 413 6.08 11.32 -41.04
N ARG A 414 5.51 11.09 -42.25
CA ARG A 414 5.63 9.81 -42.97
C ARG A 414 7.07 9.50 -43.40
N GLU A 415 7.87 10.53 -43.73
CA GLU A 415 9.30 10.35 -44.04
C GLU A 415 10.11 9.94 -42.79
N LEU A 416 9.81 10.53 -41.63
CA LEU A 416 10.44 10.20 -40.37
C LEU A 416 10.05 8.80 -39.85
N HIS A 417 8.80 8.41 -40.06
CA HIS A 417 8.21 7.18 -39.54
C HIS A 417 7.53 6.35 -40.67
N PRO A 418 8.34 5.71 -41.54
CA PRO A 418 7.82 4.99 -42.70
C PRO A 418 6.95 3.76 -42.34
N ASP A 419 7.14 3.21 -41.12
CA ASP A 419 6.37 2.07 -40.62
C ASP A 419 5.05 2.48 -39.95
N CYS A 420 4.85 3.77 -39.66
CA CYS A 420 3.62 4.27 -39.06
C CYS A 420 2.47 4.29 -40.07
N GLU A 421 1.32 3.73 -39.72
CA GLU A 421 0.09 3.87 -40.51
C GLU A 421 -0.54 5.25 -40.25
N VAL A 422 -0.29 6.20 -41.17
CA VAL A 422 -0.87 7.55 -41.10
C VAL A 422 -2.09 7.61 -41.98
N ASP A 423 -3.29 7.82 -41.40
CA ASP A 423 -4.55 7.97 -42.12
C ASP A 423 -5.05 9.43 -42.07
N ASP A 424 -5.01 10.12 -43.22
CA ASP A 424 -5.49 11.48 -43.42
C ASP A 424 -6.64 11.54 -44.46
N THR A 425 -7.26 10.38 -44.77
CA THR A 425 -8.24 10.25 -45.86
C THR A 425 -9.60 9.73 -45.43
N ALA A 426 -9.69 8.94 -44.35
CA ALA A 426 -10.97 8.43 -43.89
C ALA A 426 -11.81 9.54 -43.24
N TRP A 427 -13.11 9.53 -43.51
CA TRP A 427 -14.05 10.49 -42.92
C TRP A 427 -14.23 10.32 -41.43
N GLU A 428 -14.40 9.08 -40.98
CA GLU A 428 -14.60 8.74 -39.56
C GLU A 428 -13.52 7.74 -39.08
N SER A 429 -13.19 7.81 -37.79
CA SER A 429 -12.24 6.89 -37.20
C SER A 429 -12.68 5.42 -37.28
N SER A 430 -14.00 5.15 -37.31
CA SER A 430 -14.53 3.81 -37.55
C SER A 430 -14.24 3.27 -38.94
N GLU A 431 -14.21 4.13 -39.97
CA GLU A 431 -13.80 3.76 -41.35
C GLU A 431 -12.31 3.41 -41.39
N ALA A 432 -11.52 4.13 -40.58
CA ALA A 432 -10.12 3.82 -40.37
C ALA A 432 -9.90 2.57 -39.47
N GLY A 433 -10.97 1.95 -39.00
CA GLY A 433 -10.91 0.71 -38.15
C GLY A 433 -10.55 0.95 -36.70
N TRP A 434 -10.72 2.17 -36.18
CA TRP A 434 -10.47 2.45 -34.77
C TRP A 434 -11.57 1.83 -33.88
N ARG A 435 -11.16 1.15 -32.83
CA ARG A 435 -11.99 0.52 -31.76
C ARG A 435 -13.08 -0.44 -32.25
N ARG A 436 -13.93 -0.03 -33.21
CA ARG A 436 -15.18 -0.72 -33.55
C ARG A 436 -14.96 -2.14 -34.03
N ALA A 437 -13.99 -2.37 -34.91
CA ALA A 437 -13.69 -3.71 -35.40
C ALA A 437 -13.13 -4.63 -34.29
N ALA A 438 -12.30 -4.09 -33.42
CA ALA A 438 -11.69 -4.83 -32.32
C ALA A 438 -12.70 -5.25 -31.24
N CYS A 439 -13.87 -4.60 -31.19
CA CYS A 439 -14.89 -4.81 -30.17
C CYS A 439 -16.09 -5.62 -30.63
N LEU A 440 -16.18 -5.95 -31.92
CA LEU A 440 -17.30 -6.69 -32.49
C LEU A 440 -17.01 -8.19 -32.50
N GLU A 441 -18.04 -8.97 -32.19
CA GLU A 441 -18.04 -10.43 -32.21
C GLU A 441 -19.27 -10.96 -32.94
N GLY A 442 -19.22 -12.23 -33.38
CA GLY A 442 -20.33 -12.92 -34.00
C GLY A 442 -20.92 -12.20 -35.22
N GLU A 443 -22.25 -12.15 -35.30
CA GLU A 443 -22.98 -11.54 -36.44
C GLU A 443 -22.65 -10.06 -36.69
N ALA A 444 -22.40 -9.30 -35.60
CA ALA A 444 -22.05 -7.89 -35.69
C ALA A 444 -20.69 -7.70 -36.36
N LEU A 445 -19.73 -8.56 -36.05
CA LEU A 445 -18.43 -8.58 -36.70
C LEU A 445 -18.55 -9.01 -38.15
N GLU A 446 -19.30 -10.09 -38.44
CA GLU A 446 -19.51 -10.59 -39.82
C GLU A 446 -20.14 -9.50 -40.69
N TRP A 447 -21.13 -8.79 -40.16
CA TRP A 447 -21.72 -7.65 -40.89
C TRP A 447 -20.70 -6.55 -41.14
N TYR A 448 -19.90 -6.18 -40.15
CA TYR A 448 -18.89 -5.12 -40.27
C TYR A 448 -17.79 -5.49 -41.27
N MET A 449 -17.36 -6.75 -41.28
CA MET A 449 -16.36 -7.28 -42.23
C MET A 449 -16.82 -7.16 -43.71
N GLN A 450 -18.13 -7.11 -43.96
CA GLN A 450 -18.69 -6.97 -45.28
C GLN A 450 -18.76 -5.50 -45.78
N GLN A 451 -18.45 -4.54 -44.90
CA GLN A 451 -18.49 -3.12 -45.27
C GLN A 451 -17.28 -2.75 -46.13
N PRO A 452 -17.44 -1.79 -47.10
CA PRO A 452 -16.36 -1.42 -48.02
C PRO A 452 -15.14 -0.80 -47.36
N TYR A 453 -15.30 -0.26 -46.17
CA TYR A 453 -14.23 0.37 -45.37
C TYR A 453 -13.53 -0.59 -44.40
N TYR A 454 -13.97 -1.86 -44.31
CA TYR A 454 -13.34 -2.83 -43.47
C TYR A 454 -11.99 -3.27 -44.05
N ARG A 455 -10.98 -3.30 -43.15
CA ARG A 455 -9.68 -3.89 -43.43
C ARG A 455 -9.32 -4.84 -42.28
N GLU A 456 -8.97 -6.06 -42.62
CA GLU A 456 -8.69 -7.09 -41.64
C GLU A 456 -7.46 -6.78 -40.78
N ASP A 457 -6.45 -6.17 -41.39
CA ASP A 457 -5.25 -5.70 -40.70
C ASP A 457 -5.57 -4.64 -39.63
N ARG A 458 -6.51 -3.75 -39.89
CA ARG A 458 -6.94 -2.72 -38.96
C ARG A 458 -7.75 -3.24 -37.79
N ARG A 459 -8.46 -4.36 -37.97
CA ARG A 459 -9.14 -5.07 -36.87
C ARG A 459 -8.17 -5.54 -35.80
N ASN A 460 -6.99 -5.95 -36.19
CA ASN A 460 -5.99 -6.52 -35.27
C ASN A 460 -5.17 -5.47 -34.52
N TYR A 461 -5.37 -4.19 -34.83
CA TYR A 461 -4.61 -3.10 -34.20
C TYR A 461 -4.81 -2.97 -32.71
N ALA A 462 -6.02 -3.20 -32.23
CA ALA A 462 -6.36 -2.98 -30.84
C ALA A 462 -6.81 -4.24 -30.08
N PRO A 463 -6.41 -5.47 -30.43
CA PRO A 463 -6.85 -6.66 -29.68
C PRO A 463 -6.41 -6.57 -28.22
N ARG A 464 -5.25 -5.97 -27.91
CA ARG A 464 -4.79 -5.71 -26.57
C ARG A 464 -5.72 -4.73 -25.82
N TYR A 465 -6.12 -3.64 -26.47
CA TYR A 465 -6.99 -2.63 -25.85
C TYR A 465 -8.43 -3.12 -25.72
N ALA A 466 -8.91 -3.91 -26.68
CA ALA A 466 -10.18 -4.61 -26.57
C ALA A 466 -10.14 -5.62 -25.42
N LEU A 467 -9.07 -6.37 -25.29
CA LEU A 467 -8.86 -7.30 -24.19
C LEU A 467 -8.81 -6.59 -22.83
N LEU A 468 -8.08 -5.48 -22.72
CA LEU A 468 -8.10 -4.63 -21.52
C LEU A 468 -9.50 -4.15 -21.18
N ARG A 469 -10.30 -3.79 -22.15
CA ARG A 469 -11.71 -3.42 -21.98
C ARG A 469 -12.57 -4.62 -21.61
N ASP A 470 -12.40 -5.76 -22.24
CA ASP A 470 -13.24 -6.95 -22.09
C ASP A 470 -12.89 -7.76 -20.83
N GLN A 471 -11.67 -7.67 -20.34
CA GLN A 471 -11.27 -8.13 -19.00
C GLN A 471 -11.84 -7.25 -17.89
N MET A 472 -12.57 -6.22 -18.27
CA MET A 472 -13.28 -5.40 -17.33
C MET A 472 -14.30 -6.22 -16.64
N GLU A 473 -13.93 -6.53 -15.48
CA GLU A 473 -14.88 -6.97 -14.52
C GLU A 473 -15.91 -5.89 -14.23
N TYR A 474 -16.97 -6.28 -13.67
CA TYR A 474 -18.20 -5.59 -13.34
C TYR A 474 -18.05 -4.31 -12.51
N ASP A 475 -16.83 -3.94 -12.13
CA ASP A 475 -16.63 -2.80 -11.23
C ASP A 475 -16.80 -1.44 -11.91
N THR A 476 -16.67 -1.37 -13.25
CA THR A 476 -17.13 -0.20 -13.99
C THR A 476 -18.61 -0.37 -14.27
N LEU A 477 -19.43 0.15 -13.40
CA LEU A 477 -20.85 -0.08 -13.47
C LEU A 477 -21.50 1.00 -14.32
N ASN A 478 -21.75 0.67 -15.59
CA ASN A 478 -22.88 1.29 -16.21
C ASN A 478 -24.17 0.70 -15.61
N TYR A 479 -25.26 1.42 -15.71
CA TYR A 479 -26.51 1.03 -15.06
C TYR A 479 -27.03 -0.37 -15.45
N SER A 480 -26.76 -0.84 -16.67
CA SER A 480 -27.21 -2.15 -17.17
C SER A 480 -26.35 -3.32 -16.68
N VAL A 481 -25.04 -3.10 -16.50
CA VAL A 481 -24.10 -4.13 -16.02
C VAL A 481 -24.26 -4.33 -14.51
N ARG A 482 -24.54 -3.27 -13.79
CA ARG A 482 -24.73 -3.26 -12.33
C ARG A 482 -25.73 -4.31 -11.83
N TRP A 483 -26.83 -4.52 -12.55
CA TRP A 483 -27.87 -5.48 -12.19
C TRP A 483 -27.46 -6.96 -12.38
N ASN A 484 -26.42 -7.21 -13.12
CA ASN A 484 -25.90 -8.55 -13.36
C ASN A 484 -24.71 -8.91 -12.44
N ASP A 485 -24.25 -7.96 -11.62
CA ASP A 485 -23.23 -8.20 -10.61
C ASP A 485 -23.86 -8.91 -9.41
N PRO A 486 -23.47 -10.18 -9.10
CA PRO A 486 -24.05 -10.93 -8.00
C PRO A 486 -23.78 -10.30 -6.62
N ASP A 487 -22.69 -9.52 -6.51
CA ASP A 487 -22.27 -8.88 -5.27
C ASP A 487 -22.80 -7.44 -5.15
N TYR A 488 -23.42 -6.94 -6.22
CA TYR A 488 -23.94 -5.58 -6.22
C TYR A 488 -25.14 -5.45 -5.28
N ARG A 489 -25.04 -4.50 -4.38
CA ARG A 489 -26.16 -4.05 -3.52
C ARG A 489 -26.52 -2.63 -3.91
N PRO A 490 -27.70 -2.40 -4.48
CA PRO A 490 -28.11 -1.05 -4.84
C PRO A 490 -28.15 -0.16 -3.58
N VAL A 491 -27.35 0.90 -3.60
CA VAL A 491 -27.48 1.96 -2.60
C VAL A 491 -28.69 2.80 -3.00
N VAL A 492 -29.73 2.75 -2.20
CA VAL A 492 -30.93 3.59 -2.39
C VAL A 492 -30.73 4.87 -1.58
N SER A 493 -30.43 5.95 -2.26
CA SER A 493 -30.47 7.29 -1.67
C SER A 493 -31.62 8.06 -2.33
N ASN A 494 -32.61 8.44 -1.52
CA ASN A 494 -33.77 9.25 -1.96
C ASN A 494 -34.57 8.65 -3.15
N GLY A 495 -34.64 7.31 -3.24
CA GLY A 495 -35.37 6.62 -4.31
C GLY A 495 -34.62 6.54 -5.66
N ILE A 496 -33.38 6.96 -5.70
CA ILE A 496 -32.48 6.82 -6.85
C ILE A 496 -31.53 5.67 -6.56
N TYR A 497 -31.47 4.69 -7.48
CA TYR A 497 -30.50 3.61 -7.42
C TYR A 497 -29.18 4.11 -8.02
N TYR A 498 -28.12 4.07 -7.26
CA TYR A 498 -26.77 4.42 -7.68
C TYR A 498 -25.96 3.17 -7.97
#